data_42400ecaf27dbc5d53c0cdac8724b804
#
_entry.id   42400ecaf27dbc5d53c0cdac8724b804
#
_cell.length_a   1.000
_cell.length_b   1.000
_cell.length_c   1.000
_cell.angle_alpha   90.00
_cell.angle_beta   90.00
_cell.angle_gamma   90.00
#
_symmetry.space_group_name_H-M   'P 1'
#
loop_
_entity.id
_entity.type
_entity.pdbx_description
1 polymer ?
#
loop_
_entity_poly.entity_id
_entity_poly.type
_entity_poly.pdbx_seq_one_letter_code
_entity_poly.pdbx_strand_id
1 'polypeptide(L)'
;MSILSNTVHTGLFVENIEKMVLFYRDILGFETDWDGGPYASFKVNDGGLFMFDRKQFAEAMNQPYYPPKGFNLTMEIGISVPTKADVDQEYARLMASGVQSVQEPKTQPWGQRNFWISDPEGNYIEVGSFHDPLTE
;
A
#
# COMPACT_ATOMS: atom_id res chain seq x y z
N MET A 1 -5.71 24.28 -21.53
CA MET A 1 -4.56 23.38 -21.31
C MET A 1 -4.27 23.27 -19.83
N SER A 2 -4.04 22.07 -19.35
CA SER A 2 -3.73 21.84 -17.93
C SER A 2 -2.29 22.19 -17.61
N ILE A 3 -2.09 22.69 -16.37
CA ILE A 3 -0.74 22.92 -15.81
C ILE A 3 -0.41 21.89 -14.72
N LEU A 4 -1.23 20.83 -14.60
CA LEU A 4 -0.97 19.77 -13.64
C LEU A 4 0.32 19.02 -14.02
N SER A 5 1.15 18.73 -13.03
CA SER A 5 2.31 17.86 -13.26
C SER A 5 1.85 16.41 -13.39
N ASN A 6 2.75 15.56 -13.91
CA ASN A 6 2.47 14.13 -14.03
C ASN A 6 2.82 13.36 -12.75
N THR A 7 3.23 14.05 -11.69
CA THR A 7 3.56 13.43 -10.42
C THR A 7 2.28 13.28 -9.60
N VAL A 8 2.02 12.06 -9.13
CA VAL A 8 0.84 11.72 -8.34
C VAL A 8 1.31 11.22 -6.97
N HIS A 9 0.61 11.68 -5.94
CA HIS A 9 0.84 11.24 -4.57
C HIS A 9 -0.37 10.45 -4.09
N THR A 10 -0.12 9.38 -3.33
CA THR A 10 -1.18 8.59 -2.70
C THR A 10 -1.20 8.89 -1.22
N GLY A 11 -2.34 9.32 -0.71
CA GLY A 11 -2.55 9.59 0.71
C GLY A 11 -3.60 8.68 1.28
N LEU A 12 -3.32 8.13 2.46
CA LEU A 12 -4.25 7.32 3.22
C LEU A 12 -4.71 8.11 4.43
N PHE A 13 -6.01 8.16 4.65
CA PHE A 13 -6.57 8.72 5.87
C PHE A 13 -6.85 7.58 6.82
N VAL A 14 -6.11 7.53 7.92
CA VAL A 14 -6.02 6.34 8.76
C VAL A 14 -6.61 6.56 10.15
N GLU A 15 -7.22 5.53 10.71
CA GLU A 15 -7.80 5.57 12.04
C GLU A 15 -6.73 5.39 13.12
N ASN A 16 -5.79 4.51 12.91
CA ASN A 16 -4.70 4.23 13.84
C ASN A 16 -3.36 4.35 13.13
N ILE A 17 -2.78 5.55 13.18
CA ILE A 17 -1.56 5.83 12.43
C ILE A 17 -0.37 5.01 12.92
N GLU A 18 -0.24 4.76 14.22
CA GLU A 18 0.85 3.95 14.73
C GLU A 18 0.80 2.55 14.13
N LYS A 19 -0.35 1.90 14.19
CA LYS A 19 -0.53 0.55 13.65
C LYS A 19 -0.26 0.50 12.15
N MET A 20 -0.69 1.51 11.42
CA MET A 20 -0.50 1.60 9.98
C MET A 20 0.95 1.86 9.61
N VAL A 21 1.63 2.75 10.34
CA VAL A 21 3.05 3.01 10.12
C VAL A 21 3.88 1.74 10.38
N LEU A 22 3.59 1.04 11.48
CA LEU A 22 4.31 -0.20 11.79
C LEU A 22 4.13 -1.24 10.69
N PHE A 23 2.93 -1.36 10.12
CA PHE A 23 2.67 -2.29 9.03
C PHE A 23 3.48 -1.92 7.77
N TYR A 24 3.41 -0.66 7.32
CA TYR A 24 4.08 -0.24 6.10
C TYR A 24 5.60 -0.20 6.24
N ARG A 25 6.10 0.19 7.41
CA ARG A 25 7.53 0.24 7.68
C ARG A 25 8.13 -1.14 7.98
N ASP A 26 7.54 -1.87 8.94
CA ASP A 26 8.18 -3.07 9.50
C ASP A 26 7.82 -4.33 8.72
N ILE A 27 6.63 -4.40 8.13
CA ILE A 27 6.18 -5.56 7.37
C ILE A 27 6.43 -5.37 5.88
N LEU A 28 6.01 -4.24 5.30
CA LEU A 28 6.23 -3.98 3.88
C LEU A 28 7.63 -3.47 3.56
N GLY A 29 8.32 -2.86 4.54
CA GLY A 29 9.70 -2.43 4.36
C GLY A 29 9.89 -1.01 3.80
N PHE A 30 8.87 -0.18 3.82
CA PHE A 30 9.02 1.21 3.39
C PHE A 30 9.69 2.05 4.46
N GLU A 31 10.73 2.79 4.07
CA GLU A 31 11.42 3.70 4.99
C GLU A 31 10.57 4.93 5.28
N THR A 32 10.63 5.39 6.52
CA THR A 32 9.94 6.60 6.95
C THR A 32 10.72 7.30 8.07
N ASP A 33 10.54 8.62 8.14
CA ASP A 33 11.06 9.45 9.23
C ASP A 33 9.93 9.81 10.22
N TRP A 34 8.90 8.98 10.33
CA TRP A 34 7.76 9.23 11.22
C TRP A 34 8.23 9.47 12.65
N ASP A 35 7.72 10.54 13.27
CA ASP A 35 8.12 11.02 14.60
C ASP A 35 7.13 10.69 15.71
N GLY A 36 6.11 9.87 15.41
CA GLY A 36 5.05 9.55 16.36
C GLY A 36 3.82 10.46 16.26
N GLY A 37 3.84 11.44 15.35
CA GLY A 37 2.76 12.38 15.15
C GLY A 37 1.66 11.88 14.22
N PRO A 38 0.72 12.78 13.84
CA PRO A 38 -0.46 12.41 13.07
C PRO A 38 -0.23 12.25 11.56
N TYR A 39 0.99 12.48 11.09
CA TYR A 39 1.34 12.40 9.67
C TYR A 39 2.59 11.55 9.50
N ALA A 40 2.60 10.71 8.47
CA ALA A 40 3.76 9.93 8.10
C ALA A 40 3.94 9.95 6.58
N SER A 41 5.17 10.10 6.13
CA SER A 41 5.53 10.00 4.72
C SER A 41 6.52 8.86 4.54
N PHE A 42 6.38 8.10 3.46
CA PHE A 42 7.22 6.95 3.14
C PHE A 42 8.06 7.23 1.90
N LYS A 43 9.28 6.71 1.89
CA LYS A 43 10.18 6.86 0.75
C LYS A 43 9.77 5.87 -0.34
N VAL A 44 9.42 6.40 -1.50
CA VAL A 44 9.09 5.63 -2.70
C VAL A 44 9.86 6.21 -3.88
N ASN A 45 10.06 5.40 -4.92
CA ASN A 45 10.89 5.81 -6.05
C ASN A 45 10.27 6.91 -6.89
N ASP A 46 8.94 6.93 -6.98
CA ASP A 46 8.23 7.87 -7.84
C ASP A 46 6.93 8.28 -7.18
N GLY A 47 6.57 9.57 -7.32
CA GLY A 47 5.39 10.10 -6.66
C GLY A 47 5.58 10.22 -5.15
N GLY A 48 4.56 9.83 -4.39
CA GLY A 48 4.60 9.88 -2.95
C GLY A 48 3.59 8.92 -2.33
N LEU A 49 3.91 8.48 -1.13
CA LEU A 49 3.01 7.69 -0.30
C LEU A 49 3.05 8.27 1.11
N PHE A 50 1.89 8.66 1.61
CA PHE A 50 1.80 9.23 2.96
C PHE A 50 0.50 8.81 3.62
N MET A 51 0.41 9.02 4.93
CA MET A 51 -0.82 8.83 5.67
C MET A 51 -1.00 9.95 6.70
N PHE A 52 -2.25 10.23 6.98
CA PHE A 52 -2.64 11.29 7.91
C PHE A 52 -3.75 10.76 8.82
N ASP A 53 -3.70 11.12 10.10
CA ASP A 53 -4.77 10.77 11.03
C ASP A 53 -6.12 11.28 10.51
N ARG A 54 -7.08 10.37 10.38
CA ARG A 54 -8.36 10.65 9.72
C ARG A 54 -9.17 11.71 10.46
N LYS A 55 -9.18 11.67 11.80
CA LYS A 55 -9.93 12.65 12.60
C LYS A 55 -9.33 14.04 12.50
N GLN A 56 -8.01 14.11 12.62
CA GLN A 56 -7.31 15.40 12.53
C GLN A 56 -7.42 15.99 11.12
N PHE A 57 -7.40 15.14 10.09
CA PHE A 57 -7.63 15.63 8.73
C PHE A 57 -9.04 16.20 8.57
N ALA A 58 -10.05 15.51 9.07
CA ALA A 58 -11.44 15.99 9.00
C ALA A 58 -11.59 17.34 9.71
N GLU A 59 -11.00 17.49 10.89
CA GLU A 59 -10.98 18.76 11.61
C GLU A 59 -10.30 19.86 10.81
N ALA A 60 -9.11 19.59 10.29
CA ALA A 60 -8.33 20.57 9.54
C ALA A 60 -9.07 21.04 8.28
N MET A 61 -9.82 20.16 7.64
CA MET A 61 -10.57 20.46 6.42
C MET A 61 -12.02 20.90 6.70
N ASN A 62 -12.40 20.98 7.97
CA ASN A 62 -13.77 21.30 8.37
C ASN A 62 -14.79 20.38 7.69
N GLN A 63 -14.49 19.08 7.69
CA GLN A 63 -15.33 18.06 7.08
C GLN A 63 -15.81 17.06 8.13
N PRO A 64 -16.93 16.35 7.88
CA PRO A 64 -17.38 15.30 8.79
C PRO A 64 -16.36 14.18 8.89
N TYR A 65 -16.25 13.60 10.09
CA TYR A 65 -15.45 12.40 10.29
C TYR A 65 -16.27 11.16 9.95
N TYR A 66 -15.69 10.32 9.08
CA TYR A 66 -16.27 9.02 8.72
C TYR A 66 -15.27 7.92 9.07
N PRO A 67 -15.60 7.00 10.01
CA PRO A 67 -14.72 5.88 10.32
C PRO A 67 -14.63 4.90 9.14
N PRO A 68 -13.50 4.20 9.00
CA PRO A 68 -13.39 3.17 7.95
C PRO A 68 -14.31 2.00 8.23
N LYS A 69 -14.77 1.32 7.18
CA LYS A 69 -15.67 0.17 7.27
C LYS A 69 -15.17 -0.97 6.37
N GLY A 70 -14.69 -2.06 6.99
CA GLY A 70 -14.29 -3.25 6.24
C GLY A 70 -13.23 -3.02 5.18
N PHE A 71 -13.32 -3.77 4.09
CA PHE A 71 -12.39 -3.64 2.97
C PHE A 71 -12.74 -2.45 2.09
N ASN A 72 -11.70 -1.70 1.70
CA ASN A 72 -11.84 -0.57 0.81
C ASN A 72 -11.54 -1.02 -0.62
N LEU A 73 -12.56 -1.04 -1.48
CA LEU A 73 -12.46 -1.43 -2.89
C LEU A 73 -12.44 -0.24 -3.84
N THR A 74 -12.39 0.98 -3.33
CA THR A 74 -12.35 2.16 -4.19
C THR A 74 -10.99 2.35 -4.84
N MET A 75 -9.93 1.98 -4.12
CA MET A 75 -8.55 2.17 -4.55
C MET A 75 -7.70 0.98 -4.13
N GLU A 76 -6.58 0.83 -4.79
CA GLU A 76 -5.53 -0.07 -4.36
C GLU A 76 -4.18 0.63 -4.39
N ILE A 77 -3.23 0.09 -3.62
CA ILE A 77 -1.82 0.48 -3.73
C ILE A 77 -1.12 -0.62 -4.50
N GLY A 78 -0.56 -0.29 -5.66
CA GLY A 78 0.16 -1.24 -6.49
C GLY A 78 1.67 -1.18 -6.21
N ILE A 79 2.26 -2.32 -5.92
CA ILE A 79 3.69 -2.46 -5.65
C ILE A 79 4.25 -3.47 -6.64
N SER A 80 5.33 -3.10 -7.33
CA SER A 80 5.99 -3.98 -8.27
C SER A 80 7.15 -4.70 -7.60
N VAL A 81 7.36 -5.95 -8.00
CA VAL A 81 8.56 -6.72 -7.70
C VAL A 81 9.26 -7.08 -9.01
N PRO A 82 10.57 -7.42 -8.99
CA PRO A 82 11.33 -7.59 -10.22
C PRO A 82 10.81 -8.69 -11.13
N THR A 83 10.44 -9.86 -10.59
CA THR A 83 10.04 -11.01 -11.41
C THR A 83 8.80 -11.70 -10.84
N LYS A 84 8.17 -12.55 -11.68
CA LYS A 84 7.03 -13.37 -11.25
C LYS A 84 7.41 -14.33 -10.12
N ALA A 85 8.64 -14.83 -10.11
CA ALA A 85 9.13 -15.69 -9.02
C ALA A 85 9.18 -14.90 -7.69
N ASP A 86 9.53 -13.61 -7.75
CA ASP A 86 9.56 -12.75 -6.58
C ASP A 86 8.16 -12.54 -6.00
N VAL A 87 7.12 -12.58 -6.84
CA VAL A 87 5.72 -12.48 -6.38
C VAL A 87 5.41 -13.61 -5.40
N ASP A 88 5.71 -14.84 -5.75
CA ASP A 88 5.45 -15.99 -4.88
C ASP A 88 6.29 -15.95 -3.61
N GLN A 89 7.55 -15.57 -3.74
CA GLN A 89 8.46 -15.46 -2.60
C GLN A 89 7.97 -14.40 -1.60
N GLU A 90 7.58 -13.26 -2.11
CA GLU A 90 7.09 -12.16 -1.27
C GLU A 90 5.76 -12.51 -0.61
N TYR A 91 4.87 -13.20 -1.33
CA TYR A 91 3.63 -13.69 -0.75
C TYR A 91 3.90 -14.61 0.45
N ALA A 92 4.81 -15.57 0.28
CA ALA A 92 5.17 -16.50 1.35
C ALA A 92 5.71 -15.75 2.58
N ARG A 93 6.57 -14.74 2.35
CA ARG A 93 7.12 -13.92 3.42
C ARG A 93 6.03 -13.17 4.18
N LEU A 94 5.09 -12.57 3.45
CA LEU A 94 4.00 -11.80 4.04
C LEU A 94 3.02 -12.69 4.81
N MET A 95 2.72 -13.88 4.29
CA MET A 95 1.87 -14.84 5.01
C MET A 95 2.53 -15.30 6.31
N ALA A 96 3.85 -15.53 6.29
CA ALA A 96 4.59 -15.86 7.50
C ALA A 96 4.58 -14.73 8.54
N SER A 97 4.41 -13.50 8.10
CA SER A 97 4.31 -12.32 8.97
C SER A 97 2.87 -12.07 9.47
N GLY A 98 1.92 -12.91 9.11
CA GLY A 98 0.54 -12.80 9.57
C GLY A 98 -0.32 -11.81 8.79
N VAL A 99 0.10 -11.41 7.60
CA VAL A 99 -0.65 -10.47 6.76
C VAL A 99 -1.91 -11.14 6.23
N GLN A 100 -3.01 -10.39 6.15
CA GLN A 100 -4.25 -10.91 5.62
C GLN A 100 -4.20 -11.00 4.10
N SER A 101 -4.38 -12.21 3.57
CA SER A 101 -4.49 -12.44 2.13
C SER A 101 -5.89 -12.09 1.64
N VAL A 102 -5.96 -11.42 0.50
CA VAL A 102 -7.20 -11.21 -0.24
C VAL A 102 -7.28 -12.19 -1.40
N GLN A 103 -6.20 -12.34 -2.14
CA GLN A 103 -6.08 -13.33 -3.20
C GLN A 103 -4.64 -13.82 -3.28
N GLU A 104 -4.47 -15.15 -3.31
CA GLU A 104 -3.14 -15.76 -3.48
C GLU A 104 -2.56 -15.50 -4.88
N PRO A 105 -1.26 -15.75 -5.08
CA PRO A 105 -0.62 -15.51 -6.36
C PRO A 105 -1.29 -16.26 -7.51
N LYS A 106 -1.48 -15.54 -8.61
CA LYS A 106 -2.10 -16.05 -9.82
C LYS A 106 -1.50 -15.34 -11.02
N THR A 107 -1.29 -16.07 -12.10
CA THR A 107 -0.97 -15.45 -13.39
C THR A 107 -2.27 -15.06 -14.07
N GLN A 108 -2.44 -13.78 -14.28
CA GLN A 108 -3.67 -13.23 -14.84
C GLN A 108 -3.73 -13.39 -16.37
N PRO A 109 -4.92 -13.31 -16.96
CA PRO A 109 -5.05 -13.41 -18.43
C PRO A 109 -4.24 -12.37 -19.19
N TRP A 110 -3.94 -11.22 -18.58
CA TRP A 110 -3.14 -10.16 -19.21
C TRP A 110 -1.62 -10.34 -19.01
N GLY A 111 -1.18 -11.48 -18.44
CA GLY A 111 0.24 -11.85 -18.37
C GLY A 111 0.97 -11.43 -17.11
N GLN A 112 0.33 -10.71 -16.22
CA GLN A 112 0.89 -10.33 -14.93
C GLN A 112 0.69 -11.47 -13.93
N ARG A 113 1.72 -11.74 -13.11
CA ARG A 113 1.53 -12.55 -11.91
C ARG A 113 1.42 -11.62 -10.71
N ASN A 114 0.36 -11.75 -9.92
CA ASN A 114 0.10 -10.87 -8.81
C ASN A 114 -0.67 -11.56 -7.70
N PHE A 115 -0.72 -10.92 -6.55
CA PHE A 115 -1.61 -11.24 -5.43
C PHE A 115 -2.12 -9.94 -4.81
N TRP A 116 -3.16 -10.07 -3.98
CA TRP A 116 -3.66 -8.95 -3.19
C TRP A 116 -3.64 -9.32 -1.71
N ILE A 117 -3.23 -8.35 -0.90
CA ILE A 117 -3.30 -8.39 0.56
C ILE A 117 -4.09 -7.19 1.04
N SER A 118 -4.47 -7.22 2.30
CA SER A 118 -5.08 -6.08 2.99
C SER A 118 -4.11 -5.54 4.04
N ASP A 119 -4.04 -4.22 4.15
CA ASP A 119 -3.42 -3.59 5.31
C ASP A 119 -4.37 -3.67 6.52
N PRO A 120 -3.92 -3.26 7.73
CA PRO A 120 -4.75 -3.39 8.93
C PRO A 120 -6.08 -2.65 8.89
N GLU A 121 -6.25 -1.67 7.99
CA GLU A 121 -7.49 -0.88 7.88
C GLU A 121 -8.29 -1.20 6.62
N GLY A 122 -8.00 -2.32 5.98
CA GLY A 122 -8.80 -2.80 4.87
C GLY A 122 -8.47 -2.21 3.51
N ASN A 123 -7.34 -1.52 3.36
CA ASN A 123 -6.91 -1.04 2.06
C ASN A 123 -6.26 -2.18 1.29
N TYR A 124 -6.61 -2.31 0.00
CA TYR A 124 -6.05 -3.35 -0.84
C TYR A 124 -4.67 -2.97 -1.34
N ILE A 125 -3.77 -3.92 -1.29
CA ILE A 125 -2.41 -3.78 -1.82
C ILE A 125 -2.20 -4.90 -2.83
N GLU A 126 -1.87 -4.53 -4.07
CA GLU A 126 -1.48 -5.46 -5.12
C GLU A 126 0.03 -5.53 -5.18
N VAL A 127 0.57 -6.74 -5.26
CA VAL A 127 2.00 -6.97 -5.53
C VAL A 127 2.10 -7.80 -6.79
N GLY A 128 2.87 -7.34 -7.77
CA GLY A 128 2.90 -8.01 -9.06
C GLY A 128 4.13 -7.75 -9.90
N SER A 129 4.26 -8.57 -10.95
CA SER A 129 5.28 -8.43 -11.97
C SER A 129 4.79 -8.99 -13.30
N PHE A 130 5.23 -8.35 -14.39
CA PHE A 130 5.04 -8.83 -15.76
C PHE A 130 6.26 -9.59 -16.28
N HIS A 131 7.35 -9.62 -15.53
CA HIS A 131 8.64 -10.13 -16.00
C HIS A 131 8.89 -11.56 -15.53
N ASP A 132 9.30 -12.41 -16.45
CA ASP A 132 9.79 -13.74 -16.11
C ASP A 132 11.15 -13.63 -15.42
N PRO A 133 11.53 -14.62 -14.61
CA PRO A 133 12.89 -14.65 -14.08
C PRO A 133 13.91 -14.62 -15.21
N LEU A 134 15.02 -13.89 -15.00
CA LEU A 134 16.10 -13.89 -15.96
C LEU A 134 16.65 -15.31 -16.09
N THR A 135 16.74 -15.79 -17.31
CA THR A 135 17.43 -17.05 -17.60
C THR A 135 18.85 -16.74 -18.03
N GLU A 136 19.80 -17.40 -17.39
CA GLU A 136 21.20 -17.29 -17.78
C GLU A 136 21.47 -18.04 -19.07
#